data_ecb6172fcb5e60c8cdf63f7a0a5d11b7
#
_entry.id   ecb6172fcb5e60c8cdf63f7a0a5d11b7
#
_cell.length_a   1.000
_cell.length_b   1.000
_cell.length_c   1.000
_cell.angle_alpha   90.00
_cell.angle_beta   90.00
_cell.angle_gamma   90.00
#
_symmetry.space_group_name_H-M   'P 1'
#
loop_
_entity.id
_entity.type
_entity.pdbx_description
1 polymer ?
#
loop_
_entity_poly.entity_id
_entity_poly.type
_entity_poly.pdbx_seq_one_letter_code
_entity_poly.pdbx_strand_id
1 'polypeptide(L)'
;MERKTVSRKVFKTPFCREYWHLAAAEFKDTKMIVFAALILALRIAVKPLSIPIAADLKEGIGFIINAFGSMIYGPVVALLNGALSDALGYLLFPSGVYFPAYMITEMAGSFVFALFLYRAEITVPRLLLCRFAICLGVNVILSYPIHVWYYSVVMGKAYSLALIRVVKNIALFPIETVILVIIFRALIPPFQRLGYIYSGTDRLEFTKKNIILLICLFVIGVGAVAGYSIYSYNTTSLSASYSSEERLTRNRVIENDVLEKHPDLKAEDTVCIIESAYPKAFSPEVTYMVAVYSADVSKVDDPKGLMTELEGLSKSKAAAREELTFLFREEIVLSGDHAKEPEKESV
;
A
#
# COMPACT_ATOMS: atom_id res chain seq x y z
N MET A 1 39.23 13.99 30.47
CA MET A 1 38.70 13.51 29.17
C MET A 1 38.03 14.71 28.48
N GLU A 2 38.77 15.44 27.64
CA GLU A 2 38.26 16.59 26.90
C GLU A 2 37.16 16.13 25.97
N ARG A 3 35.96 16.62 26.20
CA ARG A 3 34.85 16.50 25.22
C ARG A 3 35.30 17.25 23.96
N LYS A 4 35.75 16.50 22.94
CA LYS A 4 35.89 17.07 21.60
C LYS A 4 34.55 17.75 21.26
N THR A 5 34.56 19.08 21.19
CA THR A 5 33.42 19.88 20.73
C THR A 5 33.13 19.46 19.31
N VAL A 6 32.15 18.58 19.16
CA VAL A 6 31.64 18.18 17.83
C VAL A 6 31.20 19.44 17.11
N SER A 7 31.77 19.71 15.97
CA SER A 7 31.44 20.88 15.14
C SER A 7 29.94 21.02 14.98
N ARG A 8 29.36 22.13 15.47
CA ARG A 8 27.93 22.44 15.40
C ARG A 8 27.51 23.05 14.05
N LYS A 9 28.24 22.77 12.99
CA LYS A 9 28.07 23.36 11.68
C LYS A 9 26.82 22.82 10.98
N VAL A 10 25.96 23.72 10.52
CA VAL A 10 24.80 23.46 9.68
C VAL A 10 25.18 23.73 8.23
N PHE A 11 24.76 22.87 7.31
CA PHE A 11 25.09 22.96 5.90
C PHE A 11 23.85 23.34 5.08
N LYS A 12 24.06 24.23 4.10
CA LYS A 12 22.99 24.56 3.13
C LYS A 12 22.76 23.42 2.13
N THR A 13 23.85 22.75 1.73
CA THR A 13 23.84 21.65 0.75
C THR A 13 24.76 20.52 1.17
N PRO A 14 24.49 19.27 0.78
CA PRO A 14 25.33 18.11 1.09
C PRO A 14 26.59 17.99 0.21
N PHE A 15 26.81 18.93 -0.73
CA PHE A 15 27.87 18.82 -1.75
C PHE A 15 29.23 19.37 -1.31
N CYS A 16 29.58 19.26 -0.02
CA CYS A 16 30.89 19.69 0.46
C CYS A 16 31.63 18.54 1.15
N ARG A 17 32.95 18.51 1.02
CA ARG A 17 33.81 17.45 1.60
C ARG A 17 33.67 17.34 3.11
N GLU A 18 33.51 18.46 3.79
CA GLU A 18 33.37 18.51 5.24
C GLU A 18 32.08 17.80 5.73
N TYR A 19 30.96 17.97 4.99
CA TYR A 19 29.70 17.26 5.27
C TYR A 19 29.91 15.75 5.30
N TRP A 20 30.55 15.19 4.27
CA TRP A 20 30.80 13.76 4.17
C TRP A 20 31.79 13.24 5.19
N HIS A 21 32.81 14.05 5.52
CA HIS A 21 33.76 13.71 6.57
C HIS A 21 33.07 13.61 7.95
N LEU A 22 32.17 14.55 8.25
CA LEU A 22 31.38 14.51 9.48
C LEU A 22 30.38 13.35 9.48
N ALA A 23 29.72 13.09 8.36
CA ALA A 23 28.80 11.96 8.22
C ALA A 23 29.49 10.60 8.42
N ALA A 24 30.72 10.45 7.92
CA ALA A 24 31.51 9.25 8.15
C ALA A 24 32.04 9.15 9.60
N ALA A 25 32.27 10.28 10.25
CA ALA A 25 32.70 10.33 11.63
C ALA A 25 31.64 9.87 12.64
N GLU A 26 30.35 9.99 12.29
CA GLU A 26 29.23 9.49 13.12
C GLU A 26 29.34 7.97 13.38
N PHE A 27 29.95 7.22 12.48
CA PHE A 27 30.25 5.79 12.68
C PHE A 27 31.23 5.50 13.82
N LYS A 28 32.02 6.50 14.23
CA LYS A 28 33.00 6.37 15.31
C LYS A 28 32.45 6.84 16.66
N ASP A 29 31.29 7.45 16.66
CA ASP A 29 30.62 7.90 17.89
C ASP A 29 29.71 6.80 18.42
N THR A 30 30.07 6.20 19.54
CA THR A 30 29.32 5.16 20.24
C THR A 30 27.88 5.61 20.53
N LYS A 31 27.67 6.90 20.86
CA LYS A 31 26.34 7.46 21.09
C LYS A 31 25.48 7.37 19.85
N MET A 32 26.04 7.67 18.66
CA MET A 32 25.33 7.59 17.39
C MET A 32 25.06 6.15 16.95
N ILE A 33 25.99 5.22 17.20
CA ILE A 33 25.78 3.80 16.91
C ILE A 33 24.63 3.24 17.76
N VAL A 34 24.64 3.51 19.07
CA VAL A 34 23.56 3.07 19.98
C VAL A 34 22.21 3.67 19.56
N PHE A 35 22.20 4.94 19.20
CA PHE A 35 20.99 5.58 18.70
C PHE A 35 20.51 4.98 17.37
N ALA A 36 21.43 4.69 16.44
CA ALA A 36 21.10 4.04 15.17
C ALA A 36 20.52 2.62 15.37
N ALA A 37 21.06 1.86 16.34
CA ALA A 37 20.53 0.55 16.71
C ALA A 37 19.11 0.64 17.32
N LEU A 38 18.87 1.66 18.16
CA LEU A 38 17.53 1.92 18.72
C LEU A 38 16.51 2.28 17.61
N ILE A 39 16.90 3.14 16.69
CA ILE A 39 16.06 3.50 15.52
C ILE A 39 15.81 2.27 14.65
N LEU A 40 16.81 1.43 14.41
CA LEU A 40 16.67 0.17 13.67
C LEU A 40 15.65 -0.75 14.33
N ALA A 41 15.79 -0.98 15.63
CA ALA A 41 14.86 -1.81 16.40
C ALA A 41 13.43 -1.26 16.32
N LEU A 42 13.25 0.06 16.46
CA LEU A 42 11.95 0.71 16.36
C LEU A 42 11.35 0.60 14.94
N ARG A 43 12.16 0.78 13.89
CA ARG A 43 11.72 0.58 12.49
C ARG A 43 11.20 -0.83 12.25
N ILE A 44 11.92 -1.83 12.77
CA ILE A 44 11.52 -3.23 12.63
C ILE A 44 10.24 -3.51 13.43
N ALA A 45 10.15 -3.04 14.68
CA ALA A 45 8.99 -3.24 15.54
C ALA A 45 7.68 -2.66 14.96
N VAL A 46 7.77 -1.55 14.21
CA VAL A 46 6.58 -0.94 13.58
C VAL A 46 6.26 -1.49 12.18
N LYS A 47 7.11 -2.33 11.59
CA LYS A 47 6.87 -2.90 10.24
C LYS A 47 5.49 -3.57 10.09
N PRO A 48 5.02 -4.40 11.04
CA PRO A 48 3.68 -4.99 10.96
C PRO A 48 2.55 -3.98 11.18
N LEU A 49 2.85 -2.80 11.74
CA LEU A 49 1.86 -1.76 11.99
C LEU A 49 1.63 -0.95 10.71
N SER A 50 0.67 -1.37 9.92
CA SER A 50 0.22 -0.64 8.74
C SER A 50 -1.23 -0.20 8.91
N ILE A 51 -1.52 1.04 8.52
CA ILE A 51 -2.87 1.60 8.53
C ILE A 51 -3.54 1.22 7.21
N PRO A 52 -4.58 0.38 7.20
CA PRO A 52 -5.34 0.10 6.00
C PRO A 52 -6.17 1.33 5.64
N ILE A 53 -5.95 1.89 4.47
CA ILE A 53 -6.67 3.07 3.97
C ILE A 53 -7.73 2.65 2.96
N ALA A 54 -7.41 1.66 2.11
CA ALA A 54 -8.31 1.02 1.16
C ALA A 54 -7.92 -0.45 1.02
N ALA A 55 -8.67 -1.24 0.26
CA ALA A 55 -8.48 -2.68 0.10
C ALA A 55 -7.02 -3.05 -0.28
N ASP A 56 -6.40 -2.25 -1.14
CA ASP A 56 -5.05 -2.42 -1.65
C ASP A 56 -4.07 -1.32 -1.21
N LEU A 57 -4.53 -0.39 -0.35
CA LEU A 57 -3.78 0.75 0.14
C LEU A 57 -3.52 0.64 1.64
N LYS A 58 -2.32 0.21 1.98
CA LYS A 58 -1.81 0.20 3.36
C LYS A 58 -0.62 1.13 3.46
N GLU A 59 -0.55 1.92 4.52
CA GLU A 59 0.57 2.83 4.79
C GLU A 59 1.20 2.52 6.13
N GLY A 60 2.53 2.38 6.12
CA GLY A 60 3.31 2.12 7.32
C GLY A 60 3.86 3.41 7.93
N ILE A 61 3.89 3.49 9.26
CA ILE A 61 4.44 4.65 9.99
C ILE A 61 5.98 4.67 10.03
N GLY A 62 6.64 3.64 9.50
CA GLY A 62 8.10 3.48 9.53
C GLY A 62 8.87 4.62 8.85
N PHE A 63 8.28 5.32 7.88
CA PHE A 63 8.94 6.45 7.20
C PHE A 63 9.27 7.60 8.16
N ILE A 64 8.46 7.82 9.20
CA ILE A 64 8.68 8.87 10.21
C ILE A 64 9.94 8.56 11.01
N ILE A 65 10.06 7.32 11.47
CA ILE A 65 11.20 6.85 12.26
C ILE A 65 12.46 6.88 11.41
N ASN A 66 12.36 6.47 10.14
CA ASN A 66 13.45 6.53 9.18
C ASN A 66 13.92 7.97 8.93
N ALA A 67 13.01 8.90 8.68
CA ALA A 67 13.30 10.30 8.46
C ALA A 67 14.01 10.93 9.68
N PHE A 68 13.46 10.67 10.88
CA PHE A 68 13.99 11.20 12.12
C PHE A 68 15.38 10.64 12.44
N GLY A 69 15.58 9.33 12.32
CA GLY A 69 16.87 8.70 12.50
C GLY A 69 17.91 9.22 11.51
N SER A 70 17.56 9.24 10.23
CA SER A 70 18.45 9.71 9.15
C SER A 70 18.88 11.17 9.33
N MET A 71 18.03 12.02 9.90
CA MET A 71 18.37 13.40 10.26
C MET A 71 19.49 13.46 11.32
N ILE A 72 19.54 12.52 12.24
CA ILE A 72 20.45 12.54 13.39
C ILE A 72 21.78 11.91 13.03
N TYR A 73 21.80 10.68 12.51
CA TYR A 73 23.04 9.93 12.28
C TYR A 73 23.65 10.11 10.89
N GLY A 74 22.99 10.81 9.97
CA GLY A 74 23.52 11.18 8.66
C GLY A 74 23.53 10.07 7.62
N PRO A 75 23.97 10.39 6.36
CA PRO A 75 23.76 9.54 5.19
C PRO A 75 24.52 8.21 5.22
N VAL A 76 25.72 8.18 5.82
CA VAL A 76 26.54 6.96 5.83
C VAL A 76 25.92 5.90 6.73
N VAL A 77 25.50 6.28 7.94
CA VAL A 77 24.81 5.38 8.88
C VAL A 77 23.39 5.06 8.37
N ALA A 78 22.73 6.01 7.70
CA ALA A 78 21.40 5.80 7.11
C ALA A 78 21.38 4.69 6.05
N LEU A 79 22.39 4.62 5.19
CA LEU A 79 22.53 3.54 4.22
C LEU A 79 22.58 2.17 4.88
N LEU A 80 23.45 2.01 5.90
CA LEU A 80 23.55 0.75 6.63
C LEU A 80 22.26 0.42 7.38
N ASN A 81 21.66 1.41 8.04
CA ASN A 81 20.39 1.23 8.76
C ASN A 81 19.25 0.82 7.81
N GLY A 82 19.21 1.37 6.59
CA GLY A 82 18.28 0.98 5.54
C GLY A 82 18.46 -0.49 5.14
N ALA A 83 19.69 -0.92 4.86
CA ALA A 83 20.01 -2.30 4.51
C ALA A 83 19.64 -3.29 5.63
N LEU A 84 20.03 -2.98 6.87
CA LEU A 84 19.72 -3.82 8.03
C LEU A 84 18.21 -3.86 8.32
N SER A 85 17.50 -2.74 8.14
CA SER A 85 16.05 -2.71 8.33
C SER A 85 15.30 -3.60 7.34
N ASP A 86 15.77 -3.71 6.10
CA ASP A 86 15.18 -4.61 5.12
C ASP A 86 15.46 -6.07 5.49
N ALA A 87 16.73 -6.43 5.64
CA ALA A 87 17.15 -7.81 5.90
C ALA A 87 16.58 -8.36 7.21
N LEU A 88 16.78 -7.65 8.33
CA LEU A 88 16.27 -8.08 9.63
C LEU A 88 14.76 -8.00 9.72
N GLY A 89 14.16 -7.01 9.06
CA GLY A 89 12.71 -6.88 9.01
C GLY A 89 12.04 -8.05 8.28
N TYR A 90 12.64 -8.55 7.19
CA TYR A 90 12.17 -9.77 6.54
C TYR A 90 12.40 -11.01 7.39
N LEU A 91 13.55 -11.12 8.05
CA LEU A 91 13.86 -12.27 8.92
C LEU A 91 12.85 -12.43 10.05
N LEU A 92 12.41 -11.30 10.64
CA LEU A 92 11.47 -11.31 11.78
C LEU A 92 9.99 -11.34 11.35
N PHE A 93 9.67 -10.76 10.21
CA PHE A 93 8.32 -10.68 9.66
C PHE A 93 8.31 -11.08 8.18
N PRO A 94 8.52 -12.38 7.86
CA PRO A 94 8.62 -12.83 6.48
C PRO A 94 7.29 -12.62 5.75
N SER A 95 7.36 -12.04 4.56
CA SER A 95 6.22 -11.86 3.67
C SER A 95 6.63 -12.15 2.23
N GLY A 96 6.10 -13.21 1.66
CA GLY A 96 6.46 -13.66 0.30
C GLY A 96 7.91 -14.16 0.18
N VAL A 97 8.47 -14.07 -1.04
CA VAL A 97 9.86 -14.46 -1.32
C VAL A 97 10.78 -13.27 -1.10
N TYR A 98 11.87 -13.46 -0.35
CA TYR A 98 12.88 -12.42 -0.17
C TYR A 98 13.60 -12.11 -1.47
N PHE A 99 13.63 -10.85 -1.84
CA PHE A 99 14.34 -10.39 -3.01
C PHE A 99 15.30 -9.26 -2.63
N PRO A 100 16.62 -9.53 -2.57
CA PRO A 100 17.61 -8.58 -2.03
C PRO A 100 17.65 -7.21 -2.72
N ALA A 101 17.19 -7.11 -3.96
CA ALA A 101 17.16 -5.83 -4.68
C ALA A 101 16.21 -4.79 -4.04
N TYR A 102 15.20 -5.23 -3.27
CA TYR A 102 14.36 -4.29 -2.51
C TYR A 102 15.10 -3.57 -1.39
N MET A 103 16.21 -4.14 -0.88
CA MET A 103 17.12 -3.47 0.05
C MET A 103 17.61 -2.13 -0.51
N ILE A 104 17.82 -2.03 -1.84
CA ILE A 104 18.27 -0.80 -2.50
C ILE A 104 17.25 0.33 -2.30
N THR A 105 15.95 0.04 -2.32
CA THR A 105 14.90 1.05 -2.10
C THR A 105 14.88 1.55 -0.66
N GLU A 106 15.07 0.66 0.33
CA GLU A 106 15.17 1.02 1.75
C GLU A 106 16.43 1.85 2.04
N MET A 107 17.56 1.46 1.45
CA MET A 107 18.80 2.24 1.52
C MET A 107 18.65 3.61 0.88
N ALA A 108 18.10 3.68 -0.32
CA ALA A 108 17.88 4.93 -1.05
C ALA A 108 16.94 5.88 -0.31
N GLY A 109 15.83 5.36 0.24
CA GLY A 109 14.90 6.16 1.04
C GLY A 109 15.57 6.77 2.28
N SER A 110 16.33 5.96 3.03
CA SER A 110 17.09 6.41 4.19
C SER A 110 18.18 7.43 3.82
N PHE A 111 18.85 7.20 2.70
CA PHE A 111 19.89 8.08 2.18
C PHE A 111 19.32 9.45 1.75
N VAL A 112 18.21 9.46 1.01
CA VAL A 112 17.54 10.69 0.60
C VAL A 112 17.07 11.50 1.81
N PHE A 113 16.46 10.85 2.82
CA PHE A 113 16.13 11.53 4.07
C PHE A 113 17.35 12.20 4.69
N ALA A 114 18.46 11.49 4.79
CA ALA A 114 19.68 12.04 5.37
C ALA A 114 20.26 13.20 4.55
N LEU A 115 20.28 13.11 3.22
CA LEU A 115 20.77 14.20 2.37
C LEU A 115 20.01 15.50 2.55
N PHE A 116 18.69 15.40 2.77
CA PHE A 116 17.85 16.58 2.98
C PHE A 116 17.89 17.11 4.42
N LEU A 117 18.05 16.22 5.42
CA LEU A 117 17.75 16.55 6.81
C LEU A 117 18.99 16.59 7.72
N TYR A 118 20.04 15.82 7.42
CA TYR A 118 21.22 15.75 8.28
C TYR A 118 21.97 17.09 8.28
N ARG A 119 22.20 17.64 9.47
CA ARG A 119 22.88 18.93 9.70
C ARG A 119 22.38 20.05 8.81
N ALA A 120 21.09 20.07 8.54
CA ALA A 120 20.45 21.06 7.68
C ALA A 120 19.45 21.90 8.47
N GLU A 121 19.11 23.09 7.95
CA GLU A 121 17.98 23.87 8.46
C GLU A 121 16.67 23.15 8.07
N ILE A 122 15.92 22.69 9.05
CA ILE A 122 14.65 22.00 8.83
C ILE A 122 13.54 23.01 8.67
N THR A 123 13.01 23.10 7.47
CA THR A 123 11.90 24.00 7.11
C THR A 123 10.76 23.21 6.48
N VAL A 124 9.54 23.75 6.50
CA VAL A 124 8.38 23.10 5.86
C VAL A 124 8.62 22.80 4.38
N PRO A 125 9.12 23.75 3.55
CA PRO A 125 9.42 23.45 2.15
C PRO A 125 10.50 22.38 1.96
N ARG A 126 11.49 22.28 2.86
CA ARG A 126 12.53 21.27 2.80
C ARG A 126 11.98 19.86 3.07
N LEU A 127 11.10 19.74 4.06
CA LEU A 127 10.39 18.49 4.34
C LEU A 127 9.48 18.06 3.17
N LEU A 128 8.78 19.04 2.57
CA LEU A 128 7.96 18.81 1.38
C LEU A 128 8.80 18.28 0.22
N LEU A 129 9.92 18.95 -0.11
CA LEU A 129 10.82 18.51 -1.19
C LEU A 129 11.45 17.14 -0.89
N CYS A 130 11.80 16.88 0.35
CA CYS A 130 12.34 15.60 0.78
C CYS A 130 11.34 14.46 0.54
N ARG A 131 10.08 14.64 0.98
CA ARG A 131 9.03 13.64 0.73
C ARG A 131 8.72 13.49 -0.74
N PHE A 132 8.68 14.58 -1.49
CA PHE A 132 8.51 14.53 -2.95
C PHE A 132 9.62 13.73 -3.63
N ALA A 133 10.89 13.97 -3.26
CA ALA A 133 12.03 13.23 -3.79
C ALA A 133 11.95 11.73 -3.49
N ILE A 134 11.47 11.34 -2.30
CA ILE A 134 11.27 9.93 -1.95
C ILE A 134 10.09 9.35 -2.70
N CYS A 135 8.96 10.04 -2.71
CA CYS A 135 7.74 9.57 -3.36
C CYS A 135 7.96 9.31 -4.86
N LEU A 136 8.54 10.29 -5.56
CA LEU A 136 8.80 10.17 -7.00
C LEU A 136 10.10 9.41 -7.28
N GLY A 137 11.21 9.81 -6.67
CA GLY A 137 12.54 9.27 -7.00
C GLY A 137 12.74 7.83 -6.52
N VAL A 138 12.33 7.52 -5.29
CA VAL A 138 12.55 6.18 -4.72
C VAL A 138 11.36 5.26 -4.99
N ASN A 139 10.15 5.68 -4.61
CA ASN A 139 8.98 4.79 -4.64
C ASN A 139 8.43 4.56 -6.06
N VAL A 140 8.62 5.50 -6.99
CA VAL A 140 8.16 5.35 -8.37
C VAL A 140 9.34 4.99 -9.27
N ILE A 141 10.33 5.88 -9.43
CA ILE A 141 11.38 5.73 -10.44
C ILE A 141 12.33 4.58 -10.09
N LEU A 142 12.89 4.55 -8.88
CA LEU A 142 13.87 3.52 -8.48
C LEU A 142 13.20 2.15 -8.28
N SER A 143 12.01 2.12 -7.69
CA SER A 143 11.30 0.86 -7.42
C SER A 143 10.82 0.17 -8.70
N TYR A 144 10.56 0.91 -9.79
CA TYR A 144 10.03 0.33 -11.02
C TYR A 144 10.93 -0.75 -11.62
N PRO A 145 12.21 -0.50 -11.93
CA PRO A 145 13.09 -1.53 -12.51
C PRO A 145 13.29 -2.73 -11.56
N ILE A 146 13.29 -2.50 -10.24
CA ILE A 146 13.39 -3.57 -9.25
C ILE A 146 12.16 -4.48 -9.28
N HIS A 147 10.96 -3.90 -9.45
CA HIS A 147 9.73 -4.67 -9.62
C HIS A 147 9.71 -5.45 -10.94
N VAL A 148 10.13 -4.83 -12.04
CA VAL A 148 10.28 -5.51 -13.34
C VAL A 148 11.19 -6.72 -13.18
N TRP A 149 12.33 -6.56 -12.53
CA TRP A 149 13.27 -7.65 -12.28
C TRP A 149 12.69 -8.74 -11.39
N TYR A 150 12.04 -8.38 -10.27
CA TYR A 150 11.38 -9.33 -9.37
C TYR A 150 10.32 -10.18 -10.09
N TYR A 151 9.41 -9.53 -10.83
CA TYR A 151 8.33 -10.22 -11.53
C TYR A 151 8.86 -11.12 -12.65
N SER A 152 9.88 -10.69 -13.36
CA SER A 152 10.52 -11.49 -14.40
C SER A 152 11.20 -12.74 -13.83
N VAL A 153 12.02 -12.60 -12.78
CA VAL A 153 12.87 -13.68 -12.25
C VAL A 153 12.11 -14.61 -11.29
N VAL A 154 11.29 -14.03 -10.39
CA VAL A 154 10.62 -14.79 -9.32
C VAL A 154 9.25 -15.27 -9.74
N MET A 155 8.49 -14.44 -10.46
CA MET A 155 7.10 -14.74 -10.82
C MET A 155 6.95 -15.29 -12.24
N GLY A 156 7.99 -15.23 -13.08
CA GLY A 156 7.94 -15.64 -14.48
C GLY A 156 6.92 -14.86 -15.33
N LYS A 157 6.58 -13.63 -14.94
CA LYS A 157 5.55 -12.79 -15.56
C LYS A 157 6.10 -11.43 -15.94
N ALA A 158 5.57 -10.85 -17.02
CA ALA A 158 5.85 -9.46 -17.35
C ALA A 158 5.19 -8.51 -16.31
N TYR A 159 5.95 -7.54 -15.80
CA TYR A 159 5.42 -6.49 -14.94
C TYR A 159 5.06 -5.27 -15.78
N SER A 160 3.80 -4.90 -15.81
CA SER A 160 3.37 -3.60 -16.33
C SER A 160 3.37 -2.57 -15.21
N LEU A 161 3.74 -1.32 -15.52
CA LEU A 161 3.66 -0.22 -14.55
C LEU A 161 2.22 -0.10 -14.07
N ALA A 162 1.96 -0.48 -12.84
CA ALA A 162 0.66 -0.28 -12.24
C ALA A 162 0.48 1.22 -11.96
N LEU A 163 -0.29 1.92 -12.80
CA LEU A 163 -0.67 3.33 -12.59
C LEU A 163 -1.19 3.58 -11.17
N ILE A 164 -1.87 2.58 -10.61
CA ILE A 164 -2.36 2.58 -9.23
C ILE A 164 -1.25 2.87 -8.21
N ARG A 165 -0.03 2.38 -8.41
CA ARG A 165 1.12 2.65 -7.53
C ARG A 165 1.54 4.12 -7.58
N VAL A 166 1.55 4.70 -8.77
CA VAL A 166 1.87 6.13 -8.97
C VAL A 166 0.80 6.99 -8.31
N VAL A 167 -0.47 6.70 -8.59
CA VAL A 167 -1.62 7.40 -7.99
C VAL A 167 -1.60 7.31 -6.47
N LYS A 168 -1.37 6.13 -5.91
CA LYS A 168 -1.22 5.91 -4.46
C LYS A 168 -0.15 6.81 -3.86
N ASN A 169 1.05 6.82 -4.41
CA ASN A 169 2.15 7.63 -3.89
C ASN A 169 1.85 9.13 -3.98
N ILE A 170 1.21 9.59 -5.05
CA ILE A 170 0.82 11.00 -5.21
C ILE A 170 -0.29 11.37 -4.21
N ALA A 171 -1.26 10.50 -3.99
CA ALA A 171 -2.37 10.75 -3.07
C ALA A 171 -1.91 10.82 -1.60
N LEU A 172 -0.97 9.95 -1.20
CA LEU A 172 -0.47 9.91 0.18
C LEU A 172 0.56 11.00 0.49
N PHE A 173 1.34 11.42 -0.49
CA PHE A 173 2.42 12.40 -0.34
C PHE A 173 2.05 13.65 0.46
N PRO A 174 0.90 14.34 0.23
CA PRO A 174 0.54 15.53 0.99
C PRO A 174 0.29 15.24 2.47
N ILE A 175 -0.44 14.16 2.78
CA ILE A 175 -0.76 13.76 4.16
C ILE A 175 0.52 13.37 4.91
N GLU A 176 1.38 12.56 4.31
CA GLU A 176 2.65 12.15 4.88
C GLU A 176 3.57 13.34 5.18
N THR A 177 3.55 14.35 4.30
CA THR A 177 4.30 15.60 4.52
C THR A 177 3.77 16.35 5.74
N VAL A 178 2.45 16.50 5.88
CA VAL A 178 1.83 17.16 7.04
C VAL A 178 2.17 16.42 8.33
N ILE A 179 2.03 15.10 8.35
CA ILE A 179 2.37 14.25 9.51
C ILE A 179 3.83 14.45 9.89
N LEU A 180 4.73 14.42 8.90
CA LEU A 180 6.17 14.58 9.14
C LEU A 180 6.50 15.94 9.75
N VAL A 181 5.89 17.03 9.24
CA VAL A 181 6.06 18.39 9.80
C VAL A 181 5.60 18.47 11.25
N ILE A 182 4.43 17.94 11.57
CA ILE A 182 3.87 17.97 12.93
C ILE A 182 4.79 17.20 13.90
N ILE A 183 5.20 15.99 13.51
CA ILE A 183 6.03 15.12 14.35
C ILE A 183 7.43 15.73 14.53
N PHE A 184 8.05 16.26 13.48
CA PHE A 184 9.37 16.89 13.58
C PHE A 184 9.34 18.13 14.49
N ARG A 185 8.27 18.92 14.42
CA ARG A 185 8.09 20.04 15.33
C ARG A 185 8.01 19.62 16.80
N ALA A 186 7.41 18.45 17.07
CA ALA A 186 7.33 17.93 18.43
C ALA A 186 8.65 17.29 18.90
N LEU A 187 9.36 16.58 17.99
CA LEU A 187 10.55 15.80 18.37
C LEU A 187 11.85 16.61 18.37
N ILE A 188 12.01 17.62 17.52
CA ILE A 188 13.27 18.36 17.41
C ILE A 188 13.67 19.03 18.75
N PRO A 189 12.79 19.77 19.47
CA PRO A 189 13.19 20.48 20.69
C PRO A 189 13.72 19.56 21.81
N PRO A 190 13.07 18.43 22.18
CA PRO A 190 13.60 17.55 23.21
C PRO A 190 14.93 16.91 22.79
N PHE A 191 15.12 16.54 21.52
CA PHE A 191 16.36 15.94 21.05
C PHE A 191 17.51 16.93 20.90
N GLN A 192 17.21 18.20 20.69
CA GLN A 192 18.20 19.29 20.83
C GLN A 192 18.71 19.41 22.27
N ARG A 193 17.80 19.34 23.26
CA ARG A 193 18.18 19.38 24.70
C ARG A 193 19.04 18.17 25.08
N LEU A 194 18.76 17.01 24.51
CA LEU A 194 19.56 15.78 24.70
C LEU A 194 20.90 15.80 23.93
N GLY A 195 21.12 16.82 23.09
CA GLY A 195 22.36 16.98 22.32
C GLY A 195 22.51 16.01 21.14
N TYR A 196 21.40 15.49 20.62
CA TYR A 196 21.38 14.69 19.38
C TYR A 196 21.24 15.56 18.14
N ILE A 197 20.55 16.68 18.25
CA ILE A 197 20.28 17.62 17.16
C ILE A 197 21.00 18.94 17.46
N TYR A 198 21.58 19.55 16.45
CA TYR A 198 22.34 20.80 16.59
C TYR A 198 21.43 22.01 16.72
N SER A 199 21.82 22.96 17.53
CA SER A 199 21.12 24.26 17.66
C SER A 199 21.18 25.00 16.31
N GLY A 200 20.07 25.58 15.89
CA GLY A 200 19.95 26.27 14.59
C GLY A 200 19.45 25.42 13.44
N THR A 201 19.24 24.10 13.65
CA THR A 201 18.58 23.24 12.65
C THR A 201 17.06 23.41 12.64
N ASP A 202 16.47 23.82 13.75
CA ASP A 202 15.01 24.02 13.85
C ASP A 202 14.63 25.40 13.31
N ARG A 203 13.98 25.39 12.16
CA ARG A 203 13.37 26.52 11.48
C ARG A 203 11.92 26.22 11.09
N LEU A 204 11.27 25.30 11.82
CA LEU A 204 9.86 24.92 11.60
C LEU A 204 8.93 25.98 12.20
N GLU A 205 9.01 27.20 11.66
CA GLU A 205 8.15 28.30 12.05
C GLU A 205 6.77 28.15 11.42
N PHE A 206 5.72 28.21 12.24
CA PHE A 206 4.35 28.25 11.76
C PHE A 206 3.94 29.69 11.38
N THR A 207 4.58 30.21 10.34
CA THR A 207 4.14 31.45 9.71
C THR A 207 2.76 31.24 9.07
N LYS A 208 2.00 32.32 8.89
CA LYS A 208 0.69 32.25 8.20
C LYS A 208 0.78 31.51 6.86
N LYS A 209 1.85 31.76 6.09
CA LYS A 209 2.09 31.08 4.80
C LYS A 209 2.27 29.57 4.95
N ASN A 210 3.08 29.14 5.93
CA ASN A 210 3.31 27.71 6.18
C ASN A 210 2.05 27.00 6.69
N ILE A 211 1.25 27.66 7.54
CA ILE A 211 -0.03 27.13 8.02
C ILE A 211 -1.00 26.94 6.86
N ILE A 212 -1.15 27.95 5.99
CA ILE A 212 -2.01 27.86 4.80
C ILE A 212 -1.54 26.71 3.90
N LEU A 213 -0.23 26.62 3.64
CA LEU A 213 0.35 25.52 2.84
C LEU A 213 0.02 24.14 3.44
N LEU A 214 0.18 23.96 4.76
CA LEU A 214 -0.13 22.69 5.42
C LEU A 214 -1.62 22.36 5.38
N ILE A 215 -2.50 23.35 5.54
CA ILE A 215 -3.95 23.15 5.42
C ILE A 215 -4.32 22.76 3.99
N CYS A 216 -3.78 23.45 2.97
CA CYS A 216 -4.01 23.09 1.57
C CYS A 216 -3.53 21.68 1.26
N LEU A 217 -2.32 21.31 1.70
CA LEU A 217 -1.79 19.95 1.54
C LEU A 217 -2.66 18.91 2.23
N PHE A 218 -3.13 19.19 3.44
CA PHE A 218 -4.02 18.29 4.17
C PHE A 218 -5.34 18.08 3.43
N VAL A 219 -6.00 19.15 2.99
CA VAL A 219 -7.28 19.07 2.25
C VAL A 219 -7.10 18.33 0.93
N ILE A 220 -6.04 18.65 0.16
CA ILE A 220 -5.72 17.94 -1.09
C ILE A 220 -5.46 16.46 -0.83
N GLY A 221 -4.67 16.14 0.19
CA GLY A 221 -4.34 14.76 0.53
C GLY A 221 -5.54 13.95 0.99
N VAL A 222 -6.38 14.50 1.88
CA VAL A 222 -7.62 13.85 2.31
C VAL A 222 -8.55 13.64 1.12
N GLY A 223 -8.72 14.66 0.27
CA GLY A 223 -9.54 14.55 -0.95
C GLY A 223 -9.02 13.48 -1.92
N ALA A 224 -7.70 13.42 -2.13
CA ALA A 224 -7.07 12.43 -2.99
C ALA A 224 -7.21 11.00 -2.44
N VAL A 225 -7.00 10.81 -1.12
CA VAL A 225 -7.18 9.50 -0.48
C VAL A 225 -8.64 9.08 -0.48
N ALA A 226 -9.58 9.98 -0.19
CA ALA A 226 -11.01 9.68 -0.26
C ALA A 226 -11.43 9.29 -1.68
N GLY A 227 -11.02 10.07 -2.68
CA GLY A 227 -11.28 9.77 -4.09
C GLY A 227 -10.69 8.43 -4.53
N TYR A 228 -9.45 8.13 -4.12
CA TYR A 228 -8.82 6.84 -4.38
C TYR A 228 -9.57 5.69 -3.68
N SER A 229 -9.97 5.87 -2.41
CA SER A 229 -10.71 4.84 -1.67
C SER A 229 -12.06 4.53 -2.31
N ILE A 230 -12.78 5.55 -2.78
CA ILE A 230 -14.03 5.40 -3.52
C ILE A 230 -13.77 4.65 -4.84
N TYR A 231 -12.75 5.06 -5.59
CA TYR A 231 -12.37 4.40 -6.84
C TYR A 231 -12.00 2.93 -6.61
N SER A 232 -11.14 2.65 -5.64
CA SER A 232 -10.71 1.29 -5.28
C SER A 232 -11.90 0.43 -4.86
N TYR A 233 -12.79 0.97 -4.01
CA TYR A 233 -14.00 0.27 -3.60
C TYR A 233 -14.90 -0.11 -4.79
N ASN A 234 -15.11 0.80 -5.72
CA ASN A 234 -15.96 0.57 -6.91
C ASN A 234 -15.31 -0.37 -7.93
N THR A 235 -13.98 -0.52 -7.93
CA THR A 235 -13.24 -1.31 -8.93
C THR A 235 -12.69 -2.62 -8.41
N THR A 236 -12.72 -2.85 -7.11
CA THR A 236 -12.26 -4.11 -6.50
C THR A 236 -13.39 -5.13 -6.51
N SER A 237 -13.19 -6.25 -7.23
CA SER A 237 -14.20 -7.29 -7.30
C SER A 237 -14.29 -8.09 -6.01
N LEU A 238 -15.50 -8.24 -5.49
CA LEU A 238 -15.83 -9.05 -4.31
C LEU A 238 -15.90 -10.55 -4.61
N SER A 239 -16.03 -10.95 -5.88
CA SER A 239 -16.26 -12.35 -6.26
C SER A 239 -15.17 -13.32 -5.79
N ALA A 240 -13.94 -12.84 -5.61
CA ALA A 240 -12.82 -13.66 -5.11
C ALA A 240 -12.97 -14.03 -3.62
N SER A 241 -13.67 -13.23 -2.83
CA SER A 241 -13.89 -13.44 -1.40
C SER A 241 -15.10 -14.32 -1.06
N TYR A 242 -15.97 -14.59 -2.04
CA TYR A 242 -17.17 -15.39 -1.80
C TYR A 242 -16.82 -16.86 -1.51
N SER A 243 -17.42 -17.41 -0.46
CA SER A 243 -17.44 -18.84 -0.19
C SER A 243 -18.24 -19.59 -1.28
N SER A 244 -18.13 -20.92 -1.33
CA SER A 244 -18.92 -21.72 -2.30
C SER A 244 -20.41 -21.62 -2.02
N GLU A 245 -20.83 -21.53 -0.76
CA GLU A 245 -22.21 -21.39 -0.35
C GLU A 245 -22.79 -20.01 -0.72
N GLU A 246 -22.00 -18.95 -0.47
CA GLU A 246 -22.38 -17.59 -0.92
C GLU A 246 -22.47 -17.48 -2.44
N ARG A 247 -21.61 -18.14 -3.19
CA ARG A 247 -21.68 -18.19 -4.66
C ARG A 247 -22.97 -18.88 -5.11
N LEU A 248 -23.27 -20.03 -4.54
CA LEU A 248 -24.47 -20.79 -4.85
C LEU A 248 -25.74 -19.93 -4.68
N THR A 249 -25.87 -19.28 -3.51
CA THR A 249 -27.03 -18.43 -3.18
C THR A 249 -27.12 -17.26 -4.17
N ARG A 250 -26.01 -16.57 -4.45
CA ARG A 250 -26.00 -15.41 -5.33
C ARG A 250 -26.23 -15.78 -6.79
N ASN A 251 -25.62 -16.87 -7.26
CA ASN A 251 -25.81 -17.37 -8.62
C ASN A 251 -27.28 -17.72 -8.88
N ARG A 252 -27.99 -18.32 -7.91
CA ARG A 252 -29.43 -18.62 -8.05
C ARG A 252 -30.30 -17.37 -8.15
N VAL A 253 -30.00 -16.34 -7.37
CA VAL A 253 -30.72 -15.05 -7.48
C VAL A 253 -30.51 -14.43 -8.86
N ILE A 254 -29.28 -14.47 -9.35
CA ILE A 254 -28.90 -13.95 -10.67
C ILE A 254 -29.54 -14.77 -11.80
N GLU A 255 -29.59 -16.09 -11.65
CA GLU A 255 -30.19 -17.01 -12.61
C GLU A 255 -31.66 -16.67 -12.84
N ASN A 256 -32.43 -16.38 -11.77
CA ASN A 256 -33.81 -15.97 -11.89
C ASN A 256 -33.95 -14.67 -12.72
N ASP A 257 -33.07 -13.69 -12.54
CA ASP A 257 -33.04 -12.44 -13.31
C ASP A 257 -32.67 -12.69 -14.79
N VAL A 258 -31.72 -13.61 -15.05
CA VAL A 258 -31.33 -14.00 -16.40
C VAL A 258 -32.46 -14.74 -17.12
N LEU A 259 -33.12 -15.68 -16.46
CA LEU A 259 -34.23 -16.43 -17.04
C LEU A 259 -35.47 -15.55 -17.33
N GLU A 260 -35.69 -14.53 -16.50
CA GLU A 260 -36.75 -13.56 -16.77
C GLU A 260 -36.46 -12.73 -18.02
N LYS A 261 -35.21 -12.35 -18.25
CA LYS A 261 -34.77 -11.59 -19.43
C LYS A 261 -34.64 -12.43 -20.70
N HIS A 262 -34.33 -13.72 -20.55
CA HIS A 262 -34.06 -14.65 -21.63
C HIS A 262 -35.01 -15.87 -21.57
N PRO A 263 -36.26 -15.73 -21.95
CA PRO A 263 -37.28 -16.79 -21.85
C PRO A 263 -37.03 -17.99 -22.79
N ASP A 264 -36.06 -17.91 -23.65
CA ASP A 264 -35.56 -18.98 -24.52
C ASP A 264 -34.64 -19.98 -23.79
N LEU A 265 -34.10 -19.60 -22.62
CA LEU A 265 -33.32 -20.48 -21.78
C LEU A 265 -34.18 -21.36 -20.87
N LYS A 266 -33.69 -22.56 -20.55
CA LYS A 266 -34.35 -23.47 -19.63
C LYS A 266 -33.64 -23.52 -18.30
N ALA A 267 -34.39 -23.34 -17.22
CA ALA A 267 -33.85 -23.42 -15.88
C ALA A 267 -33.19 -24.78 -15.54
N GLU A 268 -33.57 -25.85 -16.26
CA GLU A 268 -33.07 -27.21 -16.02
C GLU A 268 -31.63 -27.41 -16.49
N ASP A 269 -31.14 -26.60 -17.43
CA ASP A 269 -29.82 -26.72 -18.05
C ASP A 269 -29.00 -25.41 -18.06
N THR A 270 -29.52 -24.34 -17.46
CA THR A 270 -28.84 -23.04 -17.40
C THR A 270 -28.07 -22.90 -16.09
N VAL A 271 -26.81 -22.48 -16.16
CA VAL A 271 -25.95 -22.21 -15.01
C VAL A 271 -25.35 -20.82 -15.12
N CYS A 272 -25.55 -19.99 -14.12
CA CYS A 272 -25.01 -18.64 -14.03
C CYS A 272 -23.81 -18.61 -13.11
N ILE A 273 -22.67 -18.14 -13.57
CA ILE A 273 -21.42 -18.05 -12.82
C ILE A 273 -20.97 -16.58 -12.68
N ILE A 274 -20.85 -16.09 -11.47
CA ILE A 274 -20.32 -14.75 -11.20
C ILE A 274 -18.83 -14.72 -11.54
N GLU A 275 -18.45 -13.97 -12.58
CA GLU A 275 -17.05 -13.71 -12.93
C GLU A 275 -16.44 -12.60 -12.06
N SER A 276 -17.20 -11.54 -11.82
CA SER A 276 -16.81 -10.41 -10.97
C SER A 276 -18.03 -9.72 -10.38
N ALA A 277 -17.83 -9.07 -9.24
CA ALA A 277 -18.89 -8.34 -8.52
C ALA A 277 -18.29 -7.02 -8.02
N TYR A 278 -18.79 -5.91 -8.51
CA TYR A 278 -18.30 -4.57 -8.20
C TYR A 278 -19.32 -3.80 -7.35
N PRO A 279 -19.01 -3.51 -6.09
CA PRO A 279 -19.86 -2.69 -5.24
C PRO A 279 -19.76 -1.23 -5.68
N LYS A 280 -20.82 -0.46 -5.46
CA LYS A 280 -20.87 0.97 -5.74
C LYS A 280 -20.84 1.75 -4.43
N ALA A 281 -19.86 2.65 -4.26
CA ALA A 281 -19.75 3.46 -3.05
C ALA A 281 -21.01 4.32 -2.84
N PHE A 282 -21.47 4.37 -1.60
CA PHE A 282 -22.67 5.11 -1.17
C PHE A 282 -23.98 4.63 -1.81
N SER A 283 -24.02 3.43 -2.39
CA SER A 283 -25.21 2.79 -2.94
C SER A 283 -25.27 1.33 -2.46
N PRO A 284 -26.48 0.78 -2.25
CA PRO A 284 -26.63 -0.65 -2.00
C PRO A 284 -26.44 -1.51 -3.25
N GLU A 285 -26.20 -0.91 -4.41
CA GLU A 285 -26.08 -1.61 -5.68
C GLU A 285 -24.74 -2.33 -5.80
N VAL A 286 -24.80 -3.55 -6.36
CA VAL A 286 -23.65 -4.33 -6.78
C VAL A 286 -23.83 -4.70 -8.24
N THR A 287 -22.82 -4.42 -9.06
CA THR A 287 -22.78 -4.78 -10.47
C THR A 287 -22.08 -6.13 -10.61
N TYR A 288 -22.79 -7.13 -11.11
CA TYR A 288 -22.29 -8.48 -11.37
C TYR A 288 -22.00 -8.65 -12.85
N MET A 289 -20.80 -9.13 -13.17
CA MET A 289 -20.50 -9.68 -14.50
C MET A 289 -20.71 -11.17 -14.42
N VAL A 290 -21.65 -11.69 -15.19
CA VAL A 290 -22.10 -13.08 -15.14
C VAL A 290 -21.83 -13.76 -16.46
N ALA A 291 -21.24 -14.94 -16.40
CA ALA A 291 -21.14 -15.85 -17.53
C ALA A 291 -22.27 -16.88 -17.44
N VAL A 292 -23.06 -16.98 -18.51
CA VAL A 292 -24.16 -17.93 -18.62
C VAL A 292 -23.69 -19.13 -19.43
N TYR A 293 -23.95 -20.31 -18.89
CA TYR A 293 -23.58 -21.59 -19.49
C TYR A 293 -24.82 -22.48 -19.65
N SER A 294 -24.79 -23.35 -20.65
CA SER A 294 -25.66 -24.52 -20.72
C SER A 294 -24.93 -25.74 -20.17
N ALA A 295 -25.57 -26.48 -19.29
CA ALA A 295 -25.04 -27.70 -18.70
C ALA A 295 -25.56 -28.95 -19.42
N ASP A 296 -24.68 -29.86 -19.85
CA ASP A 296 -25.08 -31.15 -20.39
C ASP A 296 -25.37 -32.14 -19.25
N VAL A 297 -26.63 -32.16 -18.81
CA VAL A 297 -27.11 -33.06 -17.75
C VAL A 297 -27.56 -34.44 -18.26
N SER A 298 -27.51 -34.67 -19.57
CA SER A 298 -28.09 -35.87 -20.22
C SER A 298 -27.39 -37.18 -19.88
N LYS A 299 -26.17 -37.13 -19.36
CA LYS A 299 -25.30 -38.30 -19.11
C LYS A 299 -25.08 -38.62 -17.64
N VAL A 300 -25.79 -37.95 -16.72
CA VAL A 300 -25.54 -38.02 -15.26
C VAL A 300 -26.72 -38.63 -14.53
N ASP A 301 -26.42 -39.55 -13.60
CA ASP A 301 -27.46 -40.25 -12.80
C ASP A 301 -28.19 -39.33 -11.81
N ASP A 302 -27.54 -38.23 -11.35
CA ASP A 302 -28.12 -37.19 -10.49
C ASP A 302 -27.98 -35.79 -11.09
N PRO A 303 -28.90 -35.36 -11.98
CA PRO A 303 -28.87 -34.04 -12.61
C PRO A 303 -28.97 -32.88 -11.60
N LYS A 304 -29.75 -33.02 -10.53
CA LYS A 304 -29.95 -31.97 -9.54
C LYS A 304 -28.71 -31.76 -8.66
N GLY A 305 -28.05 -32.85 -8.28
CA GLY A 305 -26.79 -32.80 -7.56
C GLY A 305 -25.68 -32.12 -8.39
N LEU A 306 -25.56 -32.48 -9.68
CA LEU A 306 -24.63 -31.84 -10.58
C LEU A 306 -24.90 -30.34 -10.74
N MET A 307 -26.14 -29.93 -10.98
CA MET A 307 -26.50 -28.51 -11.12
C MET A 307 -26.13 -27.70 -9.87
N THR A 308 -26.41 -28.22 -8.68
CA THR A 308 -26.05 -27.56 -7.42
C THR A 308 -24.49 -27.43 -7.26
N GLU A 309 -23.74 -28.44 -7.69
CA GLU A 309 -22.28 -28.37 -7.71
C GLU A 309 -21.77 -27.29 -8.69
N LEU A 310 -22.31 -27.27 -9.89
CA LEU A 310 -21.93 -26.35 -10.97
C LEU A 310 -22.23 -24.88 -10.59
N GLU A 311 -23.38 -24.61 -10.01
CA GLU A 311 -23.78 -23.28 -9.52
C GLU A 311 -22.84 -22.73 -8.43
N GLY A 312 -22.20 -23.59 -7.63
CA GLY A 312 -21.24 -23.20 -6.58
C GLY A 312 -19.82 -22.91 -7.09
N LEU A 313 -19.54 -23.09 -8.39
CA LEU A 313 -18.20 -22.96 -8.95
C LEU A 313 -17.73 -21.50 -9.03
N SER A 314 -16.41 -21.32 -8.93
CA SER A 314 -15.74 -20.08 -9.30
C SER A 314 -15.48 -20.04 -10.81
N LYS A 315 -15.26 -18.85 -11.37
CA LYS A 315 -14.92 -18.65 -12.79
C LYS A 315 -13.85 -19.62 -13.31
N SER A 316 -12.74 -19.79 -12.57
CA SER A 316 -11.63 -20.63 -12.99
C SER A 316 -11.98 -22.13 -12.99
N LYS A 317 -12.83 -22.55 -12.06
CA LYS A 317 -13.29 -23.94 -11.98
C LYS A 317 -14.36 -24.22 -13.04
N ALA A 318 -15.27 -23.30 -13.29
CA ALA A 318 -16.30 -23.41 -14.32
C ALA A 318 -15.67 -23.55 -15.74
N ALA A 319 -14.65 -22.76 -16.03
CA ALA A 319 -13.92 -22.81 -17.30
C ALA A 319 -13.19 -24.14 -17.57
N ALA A 320 -12.97 -24.95 -16.54
CA ALA A 320 -12.30 -26.26 -16.63
C ALA A 320 -13.29 -27.45 -16.70
N ARG A 321 -14.60 -27.20 -16.66
CA ARG A 321 -15.63 -28.25 -16.72
C ARG A 321 -16.08 -28.50 -18.14
N GLU A 322 -16.00 -29.76 -18.58
CA GLU A 322 -16.43 -30.18 -19.91
C GLU A 322 -17.97 -30.21 -20.07
N GLU A 323 -18.67 -30.34 -18.96
CA GLU A 323 -20.15 -30.34 -18.92
C GLU A 323 -20.78 -28.96 -19.18
N LEU A 324 -19.97 -27.87 -19.11
CA LEU A 324 -20.43 -26.51 -19.28
C LEU A 324 -20.10 -25.95 -20.67
N THR A 325 -21.14 -25.59 -21.43
CA THR A 325 -20.99 -24.88 -22.69
C THR A 325 -21.28 -23.40 -22.49
N PHE A 326 -20.30 -22.54 -22.74
CA PHE A 326 -20.47 -21.10 -22.61
C PHE A 326 -21.47 -20.56 -23.65
N LEU A 327 -22.45 -19.77 -23.20
CA LEU A 327 -23.45 -19.13 -24.06
C LEU A 327 -23.09 -17.65 -24.29
N PHE A 328 -23.17 -16.83 -23.26
CA PHE A 328 -22.87 -15.40 -23.32
C PHE A 328 -22.47 -14.83 -21.95
N ARG A 329 -22.14 -13.54 -21.94
CA ARG A 329 -21.92 -12.75 -20.71
C ARG A 329 -22.94 -11.65 -20.61
N GLU A 330 -23.38 -11.38 -19.39
CA GLU A 330 -24.32 -10.30 -19.11
C GLU A 330 -23.87 -9.51 -17.87
N GLU A 331 -24.22 -8.23 -17.86
CA GLU A 331 -24.05 -7.34 -16.72
C GLU A 331 -25.38 -7.21 -15.99
N ILE A 332 -25.41 -7.54 -14.70
CA ILE A 332 -26.62 -7.51 -13.87
C ILE A 332 -26.36 -6.63 -12.67
N VAL A 333 -27.25 -5.67 -12.41
CA VAL A 333 -27.20 -4.78 -11.26
C VAL A 333 -28.29 -5.17 -10.29
N LEU A 334 -27.89 -5.61 -9.09
CA LEU A 334 -28.81 -5.95 -8.02
C LEU A 334 -28.62 -5.01 -6.84
N SER A 335 -29.71 -4.64 -6.15
CA SER A 335 -29.62 -3.89 -4.91
C SER A 335 -29.16 -4.80 -3.76
N GLY A 336 -28.39 -4.23 -2.83
CA GLY A 336 -27.70 -5.01 -1.77
C GLY A 336 -28.60 -5.75 -0.79
N ASP A 337 -29.92 -5.51 -0.78
CA ASP A 337 -30.86 -6.28 0.05
C ASP A 337 -31.01 -7.74 -0.43
N HIS A 338 -30.72 -8.03 -1.69
CA HIS A 338 -30.62 -9.40 -2.21
C HIS A 338 -29.29 -10.10 -1.85
N ALA A 339 -28.37 -9.40 -1.22
CA ALA A 339 -27.10 -9.94 -0.73
C ALA A 339 -27.15 -10.40 0.74
N LYS A 340 -28.27 -10.17 1.44
CA LYS A 340 -28.49 -10.72 2.79
C LYS A 340 -28.95 -12.16 2.65
N GLU A 341 -28.44 -13.01 3.56
CA GLU A 341 -28.84 -14.42 3.67
C GLU A 341 -30.38 -14.53 3.62
N PRO A 342 -30.93 -15.53 2.90
CA PRO A 342 -32.32 -15.87 3.10
C PRO A 342 -32.50 -16.19 4.59
N GLU A 343 -33.42 -15.49 5.25
CA GLU A 343 -33.82 -15.82 6.62
C GLU A 343 -34.06 -17.33 6.65
N LYS A 344 -33.33 -18.03 7.53
CA LYS A 344 -33.59 -19.44 7.76
C LYS A 344 -35.04 -19.55 8.19
N GLU A 345 -35.92 -19.98 7.29
CA GLU A 345 -37.23 -20.44 7.69
C GLU A 345 -37.00 -21.56 8.70
N SER A 346 -37.29 -21.24 9.95
CA SER A 346 -37.32 -22.19 11.03
C SER A 346 -38.46 -23.18 10.75
N VAL A 347 -38.07 -24.39 10.38
CA VAL A 347 -38.96 -25.57 10.44
C VAL A 347 -38.77 -26.22 11.78
#